data_aee4e4ee2177d2d651548b7117dd7c9e
#
_entry.id   aee4e4ee2177d2d651548b7117dd7c9e
#
_cell.length_a   1.000
_cell.length_b   1.000
_cell.length_c   1.000
_cell.angle_alpha   90.00
_cell.angle_beta   90.00
_cell.angle_gamma   90.00
#
_symmetry.space_group_name_H-M   'P 1'
#
loop_
_entity.id
_entity.type
_entity.pdbx_description
1 polymer ?
#
loop_
_entity_poly.entity_id
_entity_poly.type
_entity_poly.pdbx_seq_one_letter_code
_entity_poly.pdbx_strand_id
1 'polypeptide(L)'
;MQTIVLTAFADSARVKQQFAHDHADRIVQVATLIAKAFHNGNKLLLFGNGGSSTDAAHIAAEFVGRYKRERAPMPAIALATDIAAITCIANDYGYEELFARQVRAHGRQGDIAVGISTSGNSPNVLKGVEAARDCGLTTIAWTGANGGKLAGLVDYPFIVPSTVTSRIQESHITLGHVLCELVEDHLLGKAS
;
A
#
# COMPACT_ATOMS: atom_id res chain seq x y z
N MET A 1 -16.07 -4.58 -29.86
CA MET A 1 -15.18 -5.27 -28.91
C MET A 1 -13.75 -4.75 -28.95
N GLN A 2 -13.08 -4.64 -30.11
CA GLN A 2 -11.72 -4.07 -30.21
C GLN A 2 -11.61 -2.66 -29.61
N THR A 3 -12.59 -1.80 -29.83
CA THR A 3 -12.63 -0.44 -29.27
C THR A 3 -12.56 -0.44 -27.73
N ILE A 4 -13.26 -1.37 -27.07
CA ILE A 4 -13.23 -1.50 -25.61
C ILE A 4 -11.80 -1.81 -25.11
N VAL A 5 -11.11 -2.72 -25.79
CA VAL A 5 -9.73 -3.10 -25.47
C VAL A 5 -8.81 -1.89 -25.59
N LEU A 6 -8.81 -1.25 -26.76
CA LEU A 6 -7.92 -0.09 -27.02
C LEU A 6 -8.20 1.07 -26.07
N THR A 7 -9.47 1.38 -25.80
CA THR A 7 -9.86 2.43 -24.86
C THR A 7 -9.40 2.10 -23.43
N ALA A 8 -9.55 0.86 -22.98
CA ALA A 8 -9.14 0.46 -21.65
C ALA A 8 -7.62 0.62 -21.43
N PHE A 9 -6.80 0.22 -22.39
CA PHE A 9 -5.34 0.38 -22.32
C PHE A 9 -4.91 1.85 -22.41
N ALA A 10 -5.51 2.62 -23.31
CA ALA A 10 -5.21 4.04 -23.45
C ALA A 10 -5.57 4.83 -22.19
N ASP A 11 -6.74 4.56 -21.59
CA ASP A 11 -7.17 5.21 -20.35
C ASP A 11 -6.28 4.81 -19.16
N SER A 12 -5.88 3.53 -19.06
CA SER A 12 -4.92 3.06 -18.07
C SER A 12 -3.57 3.80 -18.18
N ALA A 13 -3.05 3.93 -19.38
CA ALA A 13 -1.78 4.65 -19.62
C ALA A 13 -1.90 6.13 -19.20
N ARG A 14 -2.97 6.80 -19.63
CA ARG A 14 -3.22 8.22 -19.30
C ARG A 14 -3.31 8.44 -17.80
N VAL A 15 -4.09 7.62 -17.06
CA VAL A 15 -4.26 7.77 -15.62
C VAL A 15 -2.94 7.56 -14.88
N LYS A 16 -2.16 6.55 -15.27
CA LYS A 16 -0.85 6.27 -14.65
C LYS A 16 0.17 7.38 -14.93
N GLN A 17 0.21 7.94 -16.15
CA GLN A 17 1.08 9.06 -16.47
C GLN A 17 0.75 10.31 -15.64
N GLN A 18 -0.54 10.66 -15.53
CA GLN A 18 -0.97 11.77 -14.71
C GLN A 18 -0.62 11.55 -13.24
N PHE A 19 -0.92 10.37 -12.70
CA PHE A 19 -0.58 10.01 -11.32
C PHE A 19 0.93 10.10 -11.04
N ALA A 20 1.76 9.61 -11.94
CA ALA A 20 3.21 9.68 -11.81
C ALA A 20 3.70 11.14 -11.80
N HIS A 21 3.19 11.96 -12.71
CA HIS A 21 3.53 13.40 -12.78
C HIS A 21 3.19 14.12 -11.47
N ASP A 22 2.00 13.84 -10.90
CA ASP A 22 1.51 14.54 -9.72
C ASP A 22 2.21 14.10 -8.42
N HIS A 23 2.82 12.89 -8.41
CA HIS A 23 3.34 12.27 -7.19
C HIS A 23 4.81 11.87 -7.23
N ALA A 24 5.55 12.11 -8.31
CA ALA A 24 6.94 11.63 -8.47
C ALA A 24 7.83 11.93 -7.26
N ASP A 25 7.88 13.18 -6.81
CA ASP A 25 8.72 13.60 -5.68
C ASP A 25 8.29 12.92 -4.38
N ARG A 26 6.99 12.80 -4.16
CA ARG A 26 6.45 12.12 -2.97
C ARG A 26 6.74 10.62 -2.99
N ILE A 27 6.73 9.98 -4.15
CA ILE A 27 7.09 8.56 -4.31
C ILE A 27 8.55 8.36 -3.89
N VAL A 28 9.47 9.20 -4.37
CA VAL A 28 10.89 9.14 -3.98
C VAL A 28 11.06 9.37 -2.48
N GLN A 29 10.36 10.35 -1.91
CA GLN A 29 10.38 10.61 -0.46
C GLN A 29 9.91 9.39 0.34
N VAL A 30 8.80 8.78 -0.04
CA VAL A 30 8.25 7.61 0.66
C VAL A 30 9.15 6.38 0.49
N ALA A 31 9.74 6.16 -0.69
CA ALA A 31 10.72 5.09 -0.87
C ALA A 31 11.93 5.25 0.08
N THR A 32 12.42 6.49 0.25
CA THR A 32 13.48 6.82 1.21
C THR A 32 13.08 6.49 2.65
N LEU A 33 11.83 6.82 3.03
CA LEU A 33 11.30 6.49 4.37
C LEU A 33 11.20 4.98 4.60
N ILE A 34 10.71 4.23 3.62
CA ILE A 34 10.62 2.76 3.71
C ILE A 34 12.03 2.15 3.83
N ALA A 35 12.98 2.58 3.01
CA ALA A 35 14.35 2.11 3.07
C ALA A 35 14.99 2.37 4.43
N LYS A 36 14.77 3.58 4.99
CA LYS A 36 15.25 3.94 6.33
C LYS A 36 14.59 3.08 7.43
N ALA A 37 13.28 2.81 7.32
CA ALA A 37 12.59 1.95 8.26
C ALA A 37 13.18 0.53 8.25
N PHE A 38 13.40 -0.06 7.09
CA PHE A 38 14.05 -1.37 6.98
C PHE A 38 15.49 -1.38 7.51
N HIS A 39 16.27 -0.34 7.22
CA HIS A 39 17.63 -0.19 7.77
C HIS A 39 17.65 -0.16 9.30
N ASN A 40 16.62 0.41 9.92
CA ASN A 40 16.46 0.50 11.37
C ASN A 40 15.81 -0.75 11.99
N GLY A 41 15.56 -1.81 11.23
CA GLY A 41 14.94 -3.04 11.71
C GLY A 41 13.41 -2.96 11.86
N ASN A 42 12.79 -1.91 11.36
CA ASN A 42 11.33 -1.76 11.29
C ASN A 42 10.75 -2.53 10.10
N LYS A 43 9.41 -2.65 10.07
CA LYS A 43 8.68 -3.40 9.05
C LYS A 43 7.60 -2.57 8.37
N LEU A 44 7.10 -3.12 7.26
CA LEU A 44 5.99 -2.61 6.50
C LEU A 44 4.73 -3.47 6.75
N LEU A 45 3.63 -2.86 7.13
CA LEU A 45 2.31 -3.50 7.24
C LEU A 45 1.43 -2.99 6.10
N LEU A 46 0.90 -3.91 5.27
CA LEU A 46 0.04 -3.55 4.14
C LEU A 46 -1.33 -4.19 4.31
N PHE A 47 -2.39 -3.45 4.05
CA PHE A 47 -3.76 -3.96 4.17
C PHE A 47 -4.75 -3.23 3.26
N GLY A 48 -5.77 -3.97 2.83
CA GLY A 48 -6.85 -3.52 1.98
C GLY A 48 -7.86 -4.65 1.76
N ASN A 49 -8.91 -4.39 0.99
CA ASN A 49 -9.97 -5.36 0.72
C ASN A 49 -9.97 -5.81 -0.76
N GLY A 50 -10.42 -7.04 -1.02
CA GLY A 50 -10.58 -7.55 -2.39
C GLY A 50 -9.28 -7.45 -3.21
N GLY A 51 -9.31 -6.81 -4.39
CA GLY A 51 -8.12 -6.57 -5.21
C GLY A 51 -7.01 -5.82 -4.47
N SER A 52 -7.36 -4.88 -3.60
CA SER A 52 -6.37 -4.17 -2.77
C SER A 52 -5.71 -5.08 -1.72
N SER A 53 -6.36 -6.17 -1.29
CA SER A 53 -5.71 -7.17 -0.42
C SER A 53 -4.69 -8.01 -1.18
N THR A 54 -4.98 -8.33 -2.44
CA THR A 54 -4.03 -9.04 -3.32
C THR A 54 -2.86 -8.16 -3.71
N ASP A 55 -3.06 -6.86 -3.95
CA ASP A 55 -1.97 -5.90 -4.15
C ASP A 55 -1.07 -5.80 -2.90
N ALA A 56 -1.68 -5.73 -1.70
CA ALA A 56 -0.94 -5.74 -0.43
C ALA A 56 -0.08 -7.00 -0.28
N ALA A 57 -0.65 -8.18 -0.56
CA ALA A 57 0.06 -9.46 -0.49
C ALA A 57 1.19 -9.55 -1.54
N HIS A 58 0.93 -9.09 -2.76
CA HIS A 58 1.92 -9.06 -3.84
C HIS A 58 3.13 -8.19 -3.45
N ILE A 59 2.89 -6.95 -3.04
CA ILE A 59 3.99 -6.05 -2.66
C ILE A 59 4.74 -6.52 -1.41
N ALA A 60 4.05 -7.10 -0.42
CA ALA A 60 4.73 -7.73 0.71
C ALA A 60 5.66 -8.87 0.27
N ALA A 61 5.22 -9.70 -0.67
CA ALA A 61 6.02 -10.79 -1.23
C ALA A 61 7.28 -10.28 -1.97
N GLU A 62 7.17 -9.15 -2.71
CA GLU A 62 8.32 -8.54 -3.35
C GLU A 62 9.39 -8.08 -2.34
N PHE A 63 8.99 -7.57 -1.18
CA PHE A 63 9.95 -7.20 -0.13
C PHE A 63 10.51 -8.41 0.60
N VAL A 64 9.71 -9.41 0.93
CA VAL A 64 10.14 -10.62 1.65
C VAL A 64 11.02 -11.52 0.77
N GLY A 65 10.67 -11.69 -0.49
CA GLY A 65 11.47 -12.40 -1.48
C GLY A 65 12.57 -11.50 -2.04
N ARG A 66 12.42 -11.09 -3.28
CA ARG A 66 13.23 -10.08 -3.97
C ARG A 66 12.41 -9.48 -5.11
N TYR A 67 12.64 -8.23 -5.43
CA TYR A 67 12.02 -7.62 -6.62
C TYR A 67 12.91 -7.80 -7.87
N LYS A 68 13.93 -6.99 -8.03
CA LYS A 68 14.85 -7.07 -9.18
C LYS A 68 16.23 -7.57 -8.81
N ARG A 69 16.68 -7.35 -7.59
CA ARG A 69 18.06 -7.56 -7.16
C ARG A 69 18.15 -8.61 -6.05
N GLU A 70 19.19 -9.44 -6.11
CA GLU A 70 19.49 -10.37 -5.02
C GLU A 70 19.92 -9.60 -3.76
N ARG A 71 19.25 -9.88 -2.63
CA ARG A 71 19.45 -9.21 -1.34
C ARG A 71 18.88 -9.99 -0.17
N ALA A 72 19.20 -9.54 1.03
CA ALA A 72 18.54 -10.05 2.23
C ALA A 72 17.02 -9.72 2.22
N PRO A 73 16.17 -10.58 2.81
CA PRO A 73 14.74 -10.34 2.92
C PRO A 73 14.45 -9.06 3.74
N MET A 74 13.45 -8.31 3.31
CA MET A 74 12.97 -7.12 4.00
C MET A 74 11.64 -7.41 4.69
N PRO A 75 11.43 -6.98 5.96
CA PRO A 75 10.26 -7.38 6.73
C PRO A 75 9.00 -6.64 6.28
N ALA A 76 8.12 -7.31 5.57
CA ALA A 76 6.81 -6.80 5.13
C ALA A 76 5.72 -7.86 5.41
N ILE A 77 4.56 -7.40 5.89
CA ILE A 77 3.42 -8.27 6.25
C ILE A 77 2.15 -7.72 5.58
N ALA A 78 1.47 -8.56 4.82
CA ALA A 78 0.12 -8.28 4.35
C ALA A 78 -0.90 -8.84 5.33
N LEU A 79 -1.72 -7.97 5.94
CA LEU A 79 -2.63 -8.34 7.03
C LEU A 79 -3.90 -9.08 6.56
N ALA A 80 -4.09 -9.29 5.26
CA ALA A 80 -5.23 -10.01 4.69
C ALA A 80 -4.88 -11.42 4.20
N THR A 81 -3.79 -12.02 4.70
CA THR A 81 -3.32 -13.34 4.24
C THR A 81 -3.54 -14.47 5.24
N ASP A 82 -3.69 -14.17 6.52
CA ASP A 82 -4.02 -15.16 7.55
C ASP A 82 -5.54 -15.35 7.64
N ILE A 83 -6.02 -16.42 7.04
CA ILE A 83 -7.47 -16.74 7.00
C ILE A 83 -8.01 -16.98 8.41
N ALA A 84 -7.23 -17.59 9.31
CA ALA A 84 -7.68 -17.85 10.68
C ALA A 84 -7.85 -16.55 11.46
N ALA A 85 -6.90 -15.60 11.36
CA ALA A 85 -7.03 -14.29 11.98
C ALA A 85 -8.21 -13.50 11.39
N ILE A 86 -8.41 -13.53 10.07
CA ILE A 86 -9.52 -12.84 9.39
C ILE A 86 -10.87 -13.34 9.90
N THR A 87 -11.07 -14.66 9.91
CA THR A 87 -12.36 -15.26 10.28
C THR A 87 -12.64 -15.12 11.77
N CYS A 88 -11.65 -15.31 12.63
CA CYS A 88 -11.75 -15.12 14.08
C CYS A 88 -12.12 -13.66 14.42
N ILE A 89 -11.36 -12.69 13.92
CA ILE A 89 -11.63 -11.27 14.21
C ILE A 89 -13.00 -10.86 13.67
N ALA A 90 -13.34 -11.25 12.45
CA ALA A 90 -14.64 -10.91 11.87
C ALA A 90 -15.81 -11.50 12.64
N ASN A 91 -15.68 -12.73 13.15
CA ASN A 91 -16.71 -13.40 13.95
C ASN A 91 -16.89 -12.75 15.33
N ASP A 92 -15.79 -12.45 16.02
CA ASP A 92 -15.82 -12.05 17.42
C ASP A 92 -15.95 -10.52 17.62
N TYR A 93 -15.42 -9.73 16.69
CA TYR A 93 -15.32 -8.27 16.84
C TYR A 93 -15.91 -7.48 15.66
N GLY A 94 -16.32 -8.18 14.61
CA GLY A 94 -16.81 -7.59 13.36
C GLY A 94 -15.71 -7.26 12.37
N TYR A 95 -16.09 -7.25 11.07
CA TYR A 95 -15.16 -7.05 9.95
C TYR A 95 -14.44 -5.68 9.98
N GLU A 96 -15.04 -4.70 10.63
CA GLU A 96 -14.45 -3.37 10.78
C GLU A 96 -13.17 -3.37 11.62
N GLU A 97 -13.04 -4.28 12.60
CA GLU A 97 -11.86 -4.38 13.47
C GLU A 97 -10.72 -5.20 12.86
N LEU A 98 -10.93 -5.77 11.67
CA LEU A 98 -10.02 -6.72 11.05
C LEU A 98 -8.56 -6.24 11.02
N PHE A 99 -8.33 -5.05 10.49
CA PHE A 99 -6.98 -4.51 10.35
C PHE A 99 -6.50 -3.83 11.63
N ALA A 100 -7.37 -3.15 12.35
CA ALA A 100 -7.01 -2.46 13.58
C ALA A 100 -6.46 -3.42 14.65
N ARG A 101 -7.06 -4.60 14.82
CA ARG A 101 -6.57 -5.62 15.76
C ARG A 101 -5.21 -6.17 15.34
N GLN A 102 -5.02 -6.45 14.07
CA GLN A 102 -3.75 -6.96 13.56
C GLN A 102 -2.64 -5.90 13.63
N VAL A 103 -2.96 -4.63 13.33
CA VAL A 103 -2.02 -3.52 13.50
C VAL A 103 -1.59 -3.39 14.95
N ARG A 104 -2.51 -3.43 15.92
CA ARG A 104 -2.15 -3.40 17.36
C ARG A 104 -1.30 -4.59 17.80
N ALA A 105 -1.49 -5.76 17.19
CA ALA A 105 -0.73 -6.97 17.50
C ALA A 105 0.72 -6.90 16.94
N HIS A 106 0.87 -6.47 15.71
CA HIS A 106 2.13 -6.52 14.96
C HIS A 106 2.90 -5.21 14.92
N GLY A 107 2.19 -4.06 14.96
CA GLY A 107 2.78 -2.72 14.81
C GLY A 107 3.66 -2.33 15.99
N ARG A 108 4.75 -1.66 15.69
CA ARG A 108 5.70 -1.06 16.66
C ARG A 108 6.06 0.33 16.19
N GLN A 109 6.41 1.20 17.11
CA GLN A 109 6.88 2.54 16.79
C GLN A 109 8.01 2.52 15.76
N GLY A 110 7.90 3.34 14.71
CA GLY A 110 8.85 3.41 13.61
C GLY A 110 8.53 2.49 12.43
N ASP A 111 7.58 1.56 12.58
CA ASP A 111 7.06 0.79 11.45
C ASP A 111 6.24 1.70 10.49
N ILE A 112 5.92 1.17 9.32
CA ILE A 112 5.12 1.88 8.32
C ILE A 112 3.85 1.05 8.03
N ALA A 113 2.71 1.73 7.96
CA ALA A 113 1.42 1.14 7.59
C ALA A 113 0.93 1.71 6.25
N VAL A 114 0.57 0.83 5.31
CA VAL A 114 -0.03 1.18 4.02
C VAL A 114 -1.47 0.69 3.99
N GLY A 115 -2.42 1.62 4.11
CA GLY A 115 -3.84 1.36 3.95
C GLY A 115 -4.27 1.57 2.50
N ILE A 116 -4.85 0.53 1.87
CA ILE A 116 -5.25 0.55 0.46
C ILE A 116 -6.77 0.50 0.35
N SER A 117 -7.38 1.56 -0.19
CA SER A 117 -8.83 1.64 -0.41
C SER A 117 -9.13 2.52 -1.62
N THR A 118 -9.64 1.96 -2.70
CA THR A 118 -9.95 2.69 -3.93
C THR A 118 -10.94 3.83 -3.73
N SER A 119 -11.89 3.68 -2.80
CA SER A 119 -12.85 4.72 -2.41
C SER A 119 -12.33 5.66 -1.33
N GLY A 120 -11.27 5.26 -0.59
CA GLY A 120 -10.80 5.96 0.60
C GLY A 120 -11.79 5.95 1.78
N ASN A 121 -12.81 5.06 1.76
CA ASN A 121 -13.88 5.06 2.76
C ASN A 121 -14.16 3.69 3.39
N SER A 122 -13.34 2.67 3.15
CA SER A 122 -13.52 1.34 3.74
C SER A 122 -13.35 1.39 5.26
N PRO A 123 -14.39 1.06 6.07
CA PRO A 123 -14.34 1.26 7.52
C PRO A 123 -13.19 0.53 8.21
N ASN A 124 -12.92 -0.72 7.82
CA ASN A 124 -11.81 -1.50 8.38
C ASN A 124 -10.43 -0.92 8.04
N VAL A 125 -10.26 -0.32 6.84
CA VAL A 125 -9.02 0.34 6.46
C VAL A 125 -8.84 1.63 7.26
N LEU A 126 -9.88 2.42 7.44
CA LEU A 126 -9.85 3.63 8.28
C LEU A 126 -9.43 3.30 9.71
N LYS A 127 -10.10 2.33 10.35
CA LYS A 127 -9.75 1.86 11.71
C LYS A 127 -8.32 1.27 11.78
N GLY A 128 -7.87 0.59 10.73
CA GLY A 128 -6.49 0.09 10.65
C GLY A 128 -5.46 1.21 10.64
N VAL A 129 -5.71 2.28 9.90
CA VAL A 129 -4.84 3.47 9.86
C VAL A 129 -4.87 4.24 11.18
N GLU A 130 -6.04 4.42 11.80
CA GLU A 130 -6.17 5.03 13.13
C GLU A 130 -5.35 4.25 14.17
N ALA A 131 -5.48 2.92 14.19
CA ALA A 131 -4.68 2.06 15.06
C ALA A 131 -3.16 2.16 14.78
N ALA A 132 -2.76 2.34 13.52
CA ALA A 132 -1.37 2.52 13.15
C ALA A 132 -0.81 3.84 13.72
N ARG A 133 -1.55 4.92 13.63
CA ARG A 133 -1.17 6.21 14.22
C ARG A 133 -1.03 6.12 15.74
N ASP A 134 -1.99 5.47 16.42
CA ASP A 134 -1.97 5.26 17.87
C ASP A 134 -0.75 4.45 18.32
N CYS A 135 -0.27 3.52 17.47
CA CYS A 135 0.93 2.72 17.73
C CYS A 135 2.24 3.41 17.29
N GLY A 136 2.19 4.65 16.80
CA GLY A 136 3.37 5.42 16.37
C GLY A 136 3.97 4.97 15.03
N LEU A 137 3.17 4.40 14.14
CA LEU A 137 3.57 4.07 12.78
C LEU A 137 3.45 5.29 11.86
N THR A 138 4.35 5.39 10.89
CA THR A 138 4.15 6.28 9.74
C THR A 138 3.07 5.69 8.84
N THR A 139 2.12 6.54 8.42
CA THR A 139 0.93 6.08 7.69
C THR A 139 0.91 6.55 6.24
N ILE A 140 0.61 5.62 5.33
CA ILE A 140 0.52 5.84 3.90
C ILE A 140 -0.86 5.36 3.43
N ALA A 141 -1.50 6.10 2.53
CA ALA A 141 -2.74 5.67 1.89
C ALA A 141 -2.55 5.55 0.37
N TRP A 142 -3.08 4.46 -0.21
CA TRP A 142 -3.30 4.35 -1.63
C TRP A 142 -4.80 4.39 -1.91
N THR A 143 -5.26 5.42 -2.61
CA THR A 143 -6.69 5.68 -2.82
C THR A 143 -6.95 6.22 -4.23
N GLY A 144 -8.20 6.51 -4.54
CA GLY A 144 -8.61 7.10 -5.81
C GLY A 144 -9.65 8.21 -5.63
N ALA A 145 -10.19 8.69 -6.72
CA ALA A 145 -11.18 9.76 -6.80
C ALA A 145 -10.73 11.04 -6.08
N ASN A 146 -11.35 11.37 -4.96
CA ASN A 146 -11.01 12.52 -4.11
C ASN A 146 -10.25 12.11 -2.83
N GLY A 147 -9.82 10.85 -2.72
CA GLY A 147 -9.10 10.36 -1.56
C GLY A 147 -9.96 9.86 -0.40
N GLY A 148 -11.25 10.19 -0.40
CA GLY A 148 -12.18 9.86 0.68
C GLY A 148 -11.73 10.39 2.04
N LYS A 149 -12.19 9.76 3.12
CA LYS A 149 -11.77 10.08 4.49
C LYS A 149 -10.32 9.70 4.75
N LEU A 150 -9.85 8.64 4.07
CA LEU A 150 -8.53 8.05 4.28
C LEU A 150 -7.40 9.03 3.99
N ALA A 151 -7.53 9.85 2.93
CA ALA A 151 -6.49 10.80 2.55
C ALA A 151 -6.21 11.87 3.62
N GLY A 152 -7.21 12.24 4.42
CA GLY A 152 -7.07 13.20 5.52
C GLY A 152 -6.55 12.58 6.83
N LEU A 153 -6.43 11.25 6.91
CA LEU A 153 -6.01 10.54 8.13
C LEU A 153 -4.54 10.10 8.12
N VAL A 154 -3.85 10.19 6.98
CA VAL A 154 -2.50 9.66 6.82
C VAL A 154 -1.45 10.75 6.62
N ASP A 155 -0.19 10.40 6.88
CA ASP A 155 0.95 11.29 6.64
C ASP A 155 1.24 11.46 5.14
N TYR A 156 1.07 10.37 4.35
CA TYR A 156 1.38 10.34 2.92
C TYR A 156 0.23 9.77 2.09
N PRO A 157 -0.72 10.60 1.62
CA PRO A 157 -1.76 10.15 0.69
C PRO A 157 -1.24 10.10 -0.76
N PHE A 158 -1.57 9.00 -1.45
CA PHE A 158 -1.46 8.84 -2.90
C PHE A 158 -2.86 8.69 -3.48
N ILE A 159 -3.30 9.67 -4.26
CA ILE A 159 -4.65 9.75 -4.80
C ILE A 159 -4.59 9.60 -6.32
N VAL A 160 -5.05 8.45 -6.84
CA VAL A 160 -5.13 8.21 -8.28
C VAL A 160 -6.26 9.05 -8.87
N PRO A 161 -6.01 9.86 -9.93
CA PRO A 161 -7.01 10.76 -10.52
C PRO A 161 -8.00 10.01 -11.42
N SER A 162 -8.74 9.07 -10.84
CA SER A 162 -9.77 8.27 -11.52
C SER A 162 -10.84 7.84 -10.53
N THR A 163 -12.08 7.69 -11.01
CA THR A 163 -13.22 7.09 -10.28
C THR A 163 -13.46 5.64 -10.69
N VAL A 164 -12.71 5.13 -11.69
CA VAL A 164 -12.83 3.77 -12.19
C VAL A 164 -11.91 2.85 -11.38
N THR A 165 -12.50 1.94 -10.62
CA THR A 165 -11.79 1.07 -9.67
C THR A 165 -10.62 0.32 -10.32
N SER A 166 -10.78 -0.23 -11.54
CA SER A 166 -9.69 -0.93 -12.23
C SER A 166 -8.51 -0.01 -12.55
N ARG A 167 -8.77 1.24 -13.00
CA ARG A 167 -7.72 2.23 -13.28
C ARG A 167 -6.96 2.62 -12.01
N ILE A 168 -7.68 2.71 -10.88
CA ILE A 168 -7.09 2.98 -9.57
C ILE A 168 -6.18 1.83 -9.15
N GLN A 169 -6.65 0.59 -9.20
CA GLN A 169 -5.87 -0.61 -8.82
C GLN A 169 -4.64 -0.81 -9.71
N GLU A 170 -4.77 -0.62 -11.04
CA GLU A 170 -3.64 -0.66 -11.96
C GLU A 170 -2.54 0.37 -11.64
N SER A 171 -2.92 1.52 -11.12
CA SER A 171 -1.98 2.55 -10.66
C SER A 171 -1.37 2.18 -9.29
N HIS A 172 -2.14 1.58 -8.38
CA HIS A 172 -1.66 1.13 -7.08
C HIS A 172 -0.58 0.06 -7.21
N ILE A 173 -0.79 -0.97 -8.04
CA ILE A 173 0.23 -2.01 -8.21
C ILE A 173 1.47 -1.46 -8.91
N THR A 174 1.32 -0.52 -9.85
CA THR A 174 2.47 0.16 -10.48
C THR A 174 3.26 0.97 -9.45
N LEU A 175 2.58 1.72 -8.56
CA LEU A 175 3.21 2.44 -7.45
C LEU A 175 3.99 1.48 -6.54
N GLY A 176 3.39 0.34 -6.19
CA GLY A 176 4.03 -0.67 -5.35
C GLY A 176 5.35 -1.17 -5.96
N HIS A 177 5.36 -1.51 -7.24
CA HIS A 177 6.57 -1.94 -7.96
C HIS A 177 7.64 -0.85 -8.01
N VAL A 178 7.25 0.41 -8.26
CA VAL A 178 8.18 1.54 -8.26
C VAL A 178 8.80 1.75 -6.86
N LEU A 179 8.01 1.62 -5.80
CA LEU A 179 8.52 1.69 -4.43
C LEU A 179 9.50 0.54 -4.13
N CYS A 180 9.22 -0.69 -4.57
CA CYS A 180 10.15 -1.81 -4.42
C CYS A 180 11.50 -1.51 -5.10
N GLU A 181 11.46 -1.03 -6.35
CA GLU A 181 12.67 -0.67 -7.11
C GLU A 181 13.49 0.42 -6.42
N LEU A 182 12.84 1.52 -6.04
CA LEU A 182 13.51 2.64 -5.38
C LEU A 182 14.07 2.28 -4.00
N VAL A 183 13.40 1.41 -3.25
CA VAL A 183 13.89 0.91 -1.96
C VAL A 183 15.12 0.02 -2.15
N GLU A 184 15.12 -0.87 -3.16
CA GLU A 184 16.32 -1.66 -3.51
C GLU A 184 17.49 -0.75 -3.90
N ASP A 185 17.27 0.27 -4.74
CA ASP A 185 18.30 1.23 -5.14
C ASP A 185 18.85 2.03 -3.96
N HIS A 186 18.00 2.37 -3.01
CA HIS A 186 18.42 3.12 -1.81
C HIS A 186 19.30 2.29 -0.87
N LEU A 187 18.98 1.02 -0.69
CA LEU A 187 19.68 0.13 0.24
C LEU A 187 20.94 -0.52 -0.36
N LEU A 188 20.95 -0.73 -1.68
CA LEU A 188 22.03 -1.45 -2.37
C LEU A 188 22.92 -0.56 -3.25
N GLY A 189 22.60 0.74 -3.35
CA GLY A 189 23.15 1.64 -4.34
C GLY A 189 22.45 1.49 -5.71
N LYS A 190 22.56 2.51 -6.58
CA LYS A 190 21.93 2.46 -7.91
C LYS A 190 22.46 1.27 -8.71
N ALA A 191 21.56 0.61 -9.44
CA ALA A 191 21.97 -0.38 -10.44
C ALA A 191 22.81 0.35 -11.53
N SER A 192 23.95 -0.19 -11.83
CA SER A 192 24.84 0.29 -12.90
C SER A 192 24.29 -0.04 -14.29
#